data_281fe1177b3ded0184c204306d029568
#
_entry.id   281fe1177b3ded0184c204306d029568
#
_cell.length_a   1.000
_cell.length_b   1.000
_cell.length_c   1.000
_cell.angle_alpha   90.00
_cell.angle_beta   90.00
_cell.angle_gamma   90.00
#
_symmetry.space_group_name_H-M   'P 1'
#
loop_
_entity.id
_entity.type
_entity.pdbx_description
1 polymer ?
#
loop_
_entity_poly.entity_id
_entity_poly.type
_entity_poly.pdbx_seq_one_letter_code
_entity_poly.pdbx_strand_id
1 'polypeptide(L)'
;MRNLLLLAAAVAVPAAAQEAPPTATSPDGSITLTVATDNDQRPVWSLSRKGKLLIAPSKLGFILTDRIGLQRGFAIESVERAKGDARWELPWGERRFVRDHHNELLVRFRQNESWGGHLMNVRFRLFDDGIGFRYELPEQPGLKTAKIADEFTEFDIAPKGTAWWIPGGEWNRYEQVYQETPIDAVATAHTPITMRLDDGTHLAFHEAALVDYSGMWLKRAEGQKFRATLSPSSRGPRVVRDLPFATPWRTIRISDDAAGLVESDLELNLNEPNKLGDVSWFKPMKYVGIWWGMIRGDWSWAEGPKHGATTERTKATIDFAAKHGFGGVLVEGWNKGWNGNWFGHGDEFSFTEATPDFDLKAVTDY
;
A
#
# COMPACT_ATOMS: atom_id res chain seq x y z
N MET A 1 -42.73 -45.26 55.17
CA MET A 1 -41.86 -45.01 54.04
C MET A 1 -41.99 -43.49 53.67
N ARG A 2 -41.00 -42.71 54.03
CA ARG A 2 -40.97 -41.25 53.76
C ARG A 2 -40.14 -40.99 52.54
N ASN A 3 -40.79 -40.57 51.44
CA ASN A 3 -40.09 -40.16 50.23
C ASN A 3 -39.45 -38.77 50.42
N LEU A 4 -38.14 -38.72 50.40
CA LEU A 4 -37.36 -37.46 50.26
C LEU A 4 -37.29 -37.04 48.80
N LEU A 5 -37.95 -35.94 48.44
CA LEU A 5 -37.71 -35.25 47.15
C LEU A 5 -36.48 -34.36 47.32
N LEU A 6 -35.42 -34.69 46.58
CA LEU A 6 -34.28 -33.81 46.39
C LEU A 6 -34.63 -32.79 45.31
N LEU A 7 -34.79 -31.52 45.67
CA LEU A 7 -34.82 -30.40 44.74
C LEU A 7 -33.37 -30.07 44.30
N ALA A 8 -33.04 -30.32 43.04
CA ALA A 8 -31.81 -29.83 42.44
C ALA A 8 -31.99 -28.35 42.02
N ALA A 9 -31.34 -27.44 42.74
CA ALA A 9 -31.28 -26.04 42.35
C ALA A 9 -30.27 -25.88 41.19
N ALA A 10 -30.75 -25.58 39.98
CA ALA A 10 -29.91 -25.20 38.87
C ALA A 10 -29.36 -23.78 39.09
N VAL A 11 -28.07 -23.65 39.33
CA VAL A 11 -27.39 -22.37 39.37
C VAL A 11 -27.23 -21.90 37.93
N ALA A 12 -28.00 -20.91 37.52
CA ALA A 12 -27.80 -20.21 36.24
C ALA A 12 -26.49 -19.39 36.32
N VAL A 13 -25.47 -19.82 35.62
CA VAL A 13 -24.26 -19.00 35.39
C VAL A 13 -24.68 -17.85 34.47
N PRO A 14 -24.50 -16.58 34.87
CA PRO A 14 -24.78 -15.47 33.96
C PRO A 14 -23.88 -15.58 32.74
N ALA A 15 -24.47 -15.58 31.55
CA ALA A 15 -23.73 -15.44 30.32
C ALA A 15 -22.98 -14.09 30.39
N ALA A 16 -21.66 -14.13 30.30
CA ALA A 16 -20.84 -12.91 30.19
C ALA A 16 -21.37 -12.09 29.02
N ALA A 17 -21.79 -10.85 29.28
CA ALA A 17 -22.22 -9.94 28.23
C ALA A 17 -21.04 -9.76 27.26
N GLN A 18 -21.25 -10.18 26.04
CA GLN A 18 -20.23 -10.01 25.00
C GLN A 18 -20.05 -8.51 24.79
N GLU A 19 -18.85 -7.99 25.06
CA GLU A 19 -18.56 -6.57 24.83
C GLU A 19 -18.84 -6.21 23.38
N ALA A 20 -19.44 -5.02 23.17
CA ALA A 20 -19.71 -4.54 21.83
C ALA A 20 -18.37 -4.39 21.06
N PRO A 21 -18.34 -4.76 19.78
CA PRO A 21 -17.12 -4.66 18.99
C PRO A 21 -16.60 -3.20 18.94
N PRO A 22 -15.28 -2.97 19.05
CA PRO A 22 -14.71 -1.64 18.98
C PRO A 22 -15.04 -0.95 17.66
N THR A 23 -15.45 0.32 17.78
CA THR A 23 -15.79 1.20 16.66
C THR A 23 -14.99 2.49 16.72
N ALA A 24 -14.77 3.11 15.55
CA ALA A 24 -14.27 4.47 15.43
C ALA A 24 -14.99 5.18 14.28
N THR A 25 -15.05 6.52 14.32
CA THR A 25 -15.63 7.34 13.26
C THR A 25 -14.60 8.31 12.70
N SER A 26 -14.81 8.79 11.47
CA SER A 26 -14.11 9.97 10.95
C SER A 26 -14.40 11.20 11.82
N PRO A 27 -13.60 12.26 11.76
CA PRO A 27 -13.85 13.48 12.52
C PRO A 27 -15.24 14.09 12.30
N ASP A 28 -15.75 14.07 11.06
CA ASP A 28 -17.09 14.53 10.67
C ASP A 28 -18.21 13.52 11.02
N GLY A 29 -17.85 12.31 11.48
CA GLY A 29 -18.79 11.24 11.81
C GLY A 29 -19.40 10.51 10.61
N SER A 30 -19.01 10.84 9.37
CA SER A 30 -19.62 10.26 8.16
C SER A 30 -19.18 8.82 7.90
N ILE A 31 -17.94 8.46 8.26
CA ILE A 31 -17.35 7.13 8.09
C ILE A 31 -17.30 6.43 9.44
N THR A 32 -17.73 5.18 9.50
CA THR A 32 -17.73 4.36 10.71
C THR A 32 -17.00 3.05 10.44
N LEU A 33 -15.96 2.78 11.21
CA LEU A 33 -15.22 1.52 11.27
C LEU A 33 -15.76 0.67 12.40
N THR A 34 -15.89 -0.64 12.17
CA THR A 34 -16.11 -1.66 13.21
C THR A 34 -15.04 -2.73 13.08
N VAL A 35 -14.45 -3.13 14.19
CA VAL A 35 -13.44 -4.20 14.26
C VAL A 35 -13.93 -5.29 15.20
N ALA A 36 -13.77 -6.56 14.82
CA ALA A 36 -14.24 -7.70 15.61
C ALA A 36 -13.34 -8.92 15.39
N THR A 37 -13.70 -10.03 16.00
CA THR A 37 -13.27 -11.37 15.59
C THR A 37 -14.48 -12.17 15.13
N ASP A 38 -14.32 -12.99 14.09
CA ASP A 38 -15.37 -13.89 13.61
C ASP A 38 -15.46 -15.17 14.48
N ASN A 39 -16.37 -16.09 14.13
CA ASN A 39 -16.56 -17.36 14.84
C ASN A 39 -15.32 -18.27 14.83
N ASP A 40 -14.43 -18.09 13.86
CA ASP A 40 -13.13 -18.78 13.74
C ASP A 40 -12.00 -18.03 14.46
N GLN A 41 -12.34 -17.01 15.26
CA GLN A 41 -11.39 -16.13 15.95
C GLN A 41 -10.42 -15.45 14.96
N ARG A 42 -10.91 -15.04 13.80
CA ARG A 42 -10.14 -14.27 12.84
C ARG A 42 -10.42 -12.79 13.04
N PRO A 43 -9.39 -11.92 13.06
CA PRO A 43 -9.60 -10.48 13.01
C PRO A 43 -10.39 -10.10 11.76
N VAL A 44 -11.47 -9.32 11.93
CA VAL A 44 -12.31 -8.81 10.85
C VAL A 44 -12.59 -7.33 11.06
N TRP A 45 -12.79 -6.62 9.96
CA TRP A 45 -13.17 -5.21 9.95
C TRP A 45 -14.28 -4.96 8.94
N SER A 46 -15.06 -3.94 9.18
CA SER A 46 -16.08 -3.45 8.24
C SER A 46 -16.15 -1.93 8.26
N LEU A 47 -16.65 -1.34 7.18
CA LEU A 47 -16.70 0.10 6.99
C LEU A 47 -18.08 0.52 6.47
N SER A 48 -18.65 1.56 7.08
CA SER A 48 -19.87 2.20 6.60
C SER A 48 -19.64 3.68 6.37
N ARG A 49 -20.36 4.28 5.42
CA ARG A 49 -20.41 5.72 5.19
C ARG A 49 -21.84 6.22 5.23
N LYS A 50 -22.12 7.25 6.01
CA LYS A 50 -23.47 7.83 6.16
C LYS A 50 -24.52 6.73 6.46
N GLY A 51 -24.14 5.75 7.29
CA GLY A 51 -24.97 4.59 7.67
C GLY A 51 -25.12 3.48 6.63
N LYS A 52 -24.55 3.62 5.43
CA LYS A 52 -24.54 2.58 4.40
C LYS A 52 -23.25 1.75 4.45
N LEU A 53 -23.37 0.42 4.41
CA LEU A 53 -22.23 -0.48 4.38
C LEU A 53 -21.47 -0.34 3.07
N LEU A 54 -20.18 -0.03 3.14
CA LEU A 54 -19.27 0.01 1.99
C LEU A 54 -18.40 -1.25 1.89
N ILE A 55 -17.80 -1.64 3.03
CA ILE A 55 -16.97 -2.85 3.13
C ILE A 55 -17.65 -3.77 4.14
N ALA A 56 -18.10 -4.92 3.70
CA ALA A 56 -18.63 -5.98 4.53
C ALA A 56 -17.52 -6.63 5.38
N PRO A 57 -17.84 -7.44 6.40
CA PRO A 57 -16.83 -8.05 7.26
C PRO A 57 -15.72 -8.74 6.46
N SER A 58 -14.52 -8.17 6.54
CA SER A 58 -13.33 -8.49 5.78
C SER A 58 -12.22 -8.92 6.72
N LYS A 59 -11.51 -9.99 6.40
CA LYS A 59 -10.50 -10.60 7.27
C LYS A 59 -9.19 -9.85 7.21
N LEU A 60 -8.41 -9.97 8.30
CA LEU A 60 -7.08 -9.40 8.47
C LEU A 60 -6.09 -10.48 8.90
N GLY A 61 -4.80 -10.32 8.54
CA GLY A 61 -3.73 -11.18 9.00
C GLY A 61 -2.66 -11.49 7.96
N PHE A 62 -1.85 -12.53 8.26
CA PHE A 62 -0.72 -12.94 7.42
C PHE A 62 -0.65 -14.45 7.27
N ILE A 63 -0.17 -14.89 6.11
CA ILE A 63 0.31 -16.25 5.85
C ILE A 63 1.84 -16.21 5.99
N LEU A 64 2.38 -17.00 6.92
CA LEU A 64 3.81 -17.14 7.13
C LEU A 64 4.33 -18.41 6.46
N THR A 65 5.61 -18.43 6.05
CA THR A 65 6.21 -19.57 5.32
C THR A 65 6.74 -20.66 6.23
N ASP A 66 7.12 -20.34 7.47
CA ASP A 66 7.89 -21.21 8.35
C ASP A 66 7.17 -21.57 9.67
N ARG A 67 5.93 -21.12 9.81
CA ARG A 67 5.10 -21.38 11.02
C ARG A 67 3.63 -21.16 10.77
N ILE A 68 2.81 -21.38 11.81
CA ILE A 68 1.38 -21.05 11.79
C ILE A 68 1.20 -19.58 11.51
N GLY A 69 0.28 -19.24 10.58
CA GLY A 69 0.03 -17.87 10.17
C GLY A 69 -0.69 -17.03 11.24
N LEU A 70 -0.58 -15.71 11.08
CA LEU A 70 -1.24 -14.72 11.93
C LEU A 70 -2.62 -14.37 11.35
N GLN A 71 -3.54 -15.33 11.26
CA GLN A 71 -4.82 -15.16 10.58
C GLN A 71 -6.02 -15.75 11.35
N ARG A 72 -5.81 -16.45 12.47
CA ARG A 72 -6.88 -17.03 13.29
C ARG A 72 -6.38 -17.31 14.71
N GLY A 73 -7.34 -17.64 15.60
CA GLY A 73 -7.05 -17.88 17.01
C GLY A 73 -6.82 -16.60 17.80
N PHE A 74 -7.32 -15.45 17.33
CA PHE A 74 -7.14 -14.15 17.96
C PHE A 74 -8.33 -13.76 18.83
N ALA A 75 -8.00 -13.06 19.91
CA ALA A 75 -8.92 -12.24 20.69
C ALA A 75 -8.44 -10.79 20.68
N ILE A 76 -9.35 -9.84 20.82
CA ILE A 76 -9.01 -8.44 21.07
C ILE A 76 -8.52 -8.34 22.51
N GLU A 77 -7.27 -7.96 22.70
CA GLU A 77 -6.64 -7.80 24.01
C GLU A 77 -6.86 -6.41 24.58
N SER A 78 -6.73 -5.38 23.75
CA SER A 78 -6.93 -3.99 24.13
C SER A 78 -7.20 -3.09 22.95
N VAL A 79 -7.73 -1.92 23.25
CA VAL A 79 -8.05 -0.88 22.26
C VAL A 79 -7.58 0.47 22.78
N GLU A 80 -6.87 1.20 21.93
CA GLU A 80 -6.47 2.59 22.21
C GLU A 80 -7.06 3.53 21.17
N ARG A 81 -7.40 4.75 21.58
CA ARG A 81 -7.94 5.79 20.71
C ARG A 81 -7.09 7.05 20.80
N ALA A 82 -6.87 7.67 19.65
CA ALA A 82 -6.21 8.96 19.55
C ALA A 82 -6.91 9.84 18.51
N LYS A 83 -6.51 11.10 18.44
CA LYS A 83 -6.96 12.08 17.45
C LYS A 83 -5.76 12.89 17.00
N GLY A 84 -5.71 13.22 15.72
CA GLY A 84 -4.77 14.16 15.15
C GLY A 84 -5.52 15.34 14.54
N ASP A 85 -4.97 16.55 14.70
CA ASP A 85 -5.35 17.74 13.95
C ASP A 85 -4.11 18.63 13.86
N ALA A 86 -3.39 18.51 12.78
CA ALA A 86 -2.16 19.23 12.51
C ALA A 86 -2.18 19.81 11.10
N ARG A 87 -1.39 20.84 10.88
CA ARG A 87 -1.16 21.43 9.55
C ARG A 87 0.32 21.44 9.28
N TRP A 88 0.71 20.96 8.12
CA TRP A 88 2.10 20.91 7.69
C TRP A 88 2.28 21.45 6.27
N GLU A 89 3.49 21.78 5.90
CA GLU A 89 3.81 22.45 4.64
C GLU A 89 4.56 21.50 3.72
N LEU A 90 4.08 21.39 2.47
CA LEU A 90 4.78 20.71 1.39
C LEU A 90 5.88 21.63 0.83
N PRO A 91 7.08 21.12 0.59
CA PRO A 91 8.15 21.92 -0.03
C PRO A 91 7.85 22.27 -1.50
N TRP A 92 7.04 21.45 -2.18
CA TRP A 92 6.49 21.63 -3.52
C TRP A 92 5.26 20.73 -3.67
N GLY A 93 4.49 20.91 -4.74
CA GLY A 93 3.30 20.11 -5.04
C GLY A 93 2.12 20.98 -5.43
N GLU A 94 0.95 20.36 -5.47
CA GLU A 94 -0.30 20.99 -5.91
C GLU A 94 -0.86 21.98 -4.89
N ARG A 95 -0.51 21.81 -3.62
CA ARG A 95 -0.91 22.71 -2.53
C ARG A 95 0.26 22.92 -1.57
N ARG A 96 0.26 24.06 -0.92
CA ARG A 96 1.30 24.42 0.05
C ARG A 96 1.08 23.77 1.41
N PHE A 97 -0.16 23.71 1.87
CA PHE A 97 -0.48 23.24 3.20
C PHE A 97 -1.42 22.04 3.14
N VAL A 98 -1.10 21.04 3.93
CA VAL A 98 -1.90 19.83 4.13
C VAL A 98 -2.39 19.80 5.57
N ARG A 99 -3.66 19.42 5.78
CA ARG A 99 -4.21 19.19 7.10
C ARG A 99 -4.24 17.69 7.39
N ASP A 100 -3.60 17.28 8.47
CA ASP A 100 -3.71 15.94 9.04
C ASP A 100 -4.80 15.96 10.13
N HIS A 101 -6.04 15.65 9.75
CA HIS A 101 -7.19 15.65 10.66
C HIS A 101 -7.83 14.26 10.65
N HIS A 102 -7.59 13.48 11.71
CA HIS A 102 -8.05 12.10 11.79
C HIS A 102 -8.42 11.68 13.21
N ASN A 103 -9.27 10.65 13.31
CA ASN A 103 -9.41 9.83 14.50
C ASN A 103 -8.66 8.52 14.31
N GLU A 104 -7.99 8.04 15.35
CA GLU A 104 -7.18 6.83 15.32
C GLU A 104 -7.75 5.76 16.27
N LEU A 105 -7.73 4.50 15.81
CA LEU A 105 -8.04 3.31 16.60
C LEU A 105 -6.89 2.32 16.44
N LEU A 106 -6.23 2.00 17.55
CA LEU A 106 -5.28 0.90 17.62
C LEU A 106 -5.95 -0.28 18.31
N VAL A 107 -6.05 -1.41 17.60
CA VAL A 107 -6.58 -2.67 18.15
C VAL A 107 -5.42 -3.65 18.32
N ARG A 108 -5.19 -4.12 19.53
CA ARG A 108 -4.21 -5.17 19.82
C ARG A 108 -4.89 -6.52 19.86
N PHE A 109 -4.43 -7.41 19.02
CA PHE A 109 -4.88 -8.78 18.97
C PHE A 109 -3.83 -9.69 19.58
N ARG A 110 -4.28 -10.60 20.44
CA ARG A 110 -3.45 -11.70 20.97
C ARG A 110 -3.97 -13.03 20.44
N GLN A 111 -3.07 -13.77 19.83
CA GLN A 111 -3.34 -15.14 19.41
C GLN A 111 -3.27 -16.08 20.63
N ASN A 112 -4.18 -17.04 20.72
CA ASN A 112 -4.12 -18.03 21.78
C ASN A 112 -2.90 -18.97 21.61
N GLU A 113 -2.47 -19.59 22.68
CA GLU A 113 -1.24 -20.41 22.72
C GLU A 113 -1.26 -21.59 21.74
N SER A 114 -2.44 -22.18 21.49
CA SER A 114 -2.58 -23.29 20.54
C SER A 114 -2.32 -22.87 19.09
N TRP A 115 -2.33 -21.57 18.81
CA TRP A 115 -2.01 -20.97 17.50
C TRP A 115 -0.67 -20.24 17.49
N GLY A 116 0.07 -20.23 18.60
CA GLY A 116 1.41 -19.64 18.68
C GLY A 116 1.56 -18.47 19.64
N GLY A 117 0.46 -17.97 20.24
CA GLY A 117 0.50 -16.95 21.29
C GLY A 117 0.96 -15.56 20.85
N HIS A 118 1.00 -15.30 19.53
CA HIS A 118 1.60 -14.09 18.97
C HIS A 118 0.70 -12.85 19.12
N LEU A 119 1.36 -11.69 19.16
CA LEU A 119 0.73 -10.37 19.09
C LEU A 119 0.70 -9.85 17.66
N MET A 120 -0.42 -9.24 17.28
CA MET A 120 -0.60 -8.49 16.05
C MET A 120 -1.45 -7.26 16.33
N ASN A 121 -0.91 -6.09 16.10
CA ASN A 121 -1.67 -4.84 16.25
C ASN A 121 -2.13 -4.39 14.87
N VAL A 122 -3.32 -3.77 14.82
CA VAL A 122 -3.83 -3.11 13.63
C VAL A 122 -4.18 -1.68 14.00
N ARG A 123 -3.53 -0.73 13.34
CA ARG A 123 -3.76 0.70 13.51
C ARG A 123 -4.60 1.22 12.37
N PHE A 124 -5.70 1.88 12.67
CA PHE A 124 -6.61 2.52 11.73
C PHE A 124 -6.57 4.02 11.94
N ARG A 125 -6.53 4.79 10.85
CA ARG A 125 -6.76 6.24 10.84
C ARG A 125 -7.91 6.55 9.91
N LEU A 126 -8.91 7.23 10.44
CA LEU A 126 -10.11 7.64 9.72
C LEU A 126 -10.05 9.13 9.48
N PHE A 127 -10.08 9.52 8.22
CA PHE A 127 -10.20 10.89 7.73
C PHE A 127 -11.62 11.11 7.20
N ASP A 128 -12.00 12.35 6.94
CA ASP A 128 -13.34 12.65 6.39
C ASP A 128 -13.49 12.17 4.93
N ASP A 129 -12.39 11.96 4.25
CA ASP A 129 -12.26 11.53 2.85
C ASP A 129 -11.73 10.08 2.70
N GLY A 130 -11.64 9.30 3.79
CA GLY A 130 -11.22 7.92 3.69
C GLY A 130 -10.61 7.31 4.94
N ILE A 131 -9.97 6.17 4.76
CA ILE A 131 -9.33 5.40 5.82
C ILE A 131 -8.00 4.82 5.36
N GLY A 132 -7.02 4.80 6.28
CA GLY A 132 -5.83 3.97 6.16
C GLY A 132 -5.71 3.04 7.34
N PHE A 133 -5.19 1.82 7.11
CA PHE A 133 -4.81 0.92 8.18
C PHE A 133 -3.51 0.19 7.86
N ARG A 134 -2.78 -0.18 8.92
CA ARG A 134 -1.56 -0.97 8.82
C ARG A 134 -1.45 -1.95 9.97
N TYR A 135 -0.67 -2.98 9.75
CA TYR A 135 -0.28 -3.89 10.81
C TYR A 135 0.99 -3.40 11.49
N GLU A 136 1.07 -3.63 12.79
CA GLU A 136 2.26 -3.39 13.58
C GLU A 136 2.58 -4.69 14.36
N LEU A 137 3.70 -5.31 14.05
CA LEU A 137 4.18 -6.49 14.75
C LEU A 137 5.20 -6.05 15.81
N PRO A 138 4.83 -6.05 17.10
CA PRO A 138 5.72 -5.63 18.16
C PRO A 138 6.80 -6.67 18.42
N GLU A 139 7.87 -6.26 19.10
CA GLU A 139 8.82 -7.21 19.66
C GLU A 139 8.11 -8.18 20.59
N GLN A 140 8.36 -9.50 20.44
CA GLN A 140 7.66 -10.53 21.17
C GLN A 140 8.46 -11.85 21.24
N PRO A 141 8.25 -12.67 22.28
CA PRO A 141 8.85 -13.99 22.34
C PRO A 141 8.42 -14.90 21.19
N GLY A 142 9.31 -15.76 20.74
CA GLY A 142 9.00 -16.80 19.74
C GLY A 142 8.88 -16.32 18.28
N LEU A 143 8.86 -15.01 18.02
CA LEU A 143 8.83 -14.44 16.67
C LEU A 143 9.81 -13.27 16.57
N LYS A 144 11.04 -13.56 16.11
CA LYS A 144 12.07 -12.54 15.88
C LYS A 144 12.01 -11.97 14.46
N THR A 145 11.77 -12.84 13.48
CA THR A 145 11.70 -12.49 12.06
C THR A 145 10.42 -13.03 11.49
N ALA A 146 9.64 -12.18 10.83
CA ALA A 146 8.44 -12.56 10.08
C ALA A 146 8.83 -12.86 8.63
N LYS A 147 8.52 -14.08 8.17
CA LYS A 147 8.68 -14.51 6.78
C LYS A 147 7.30 -14.63 6.14
N ILE A 148 6.85 -13.56 5.53
CA ILE A 148 5.49 -13.42 5.01
C ILE A 148 5.41 -14.02 3.61
N ALA A 149 4.56 -15.03 3.44
CA ALA A 149 4.21 -15.58 2.14
C ALA A 149 3.21 -14.69 1.41
N ASP A 150 2.19 -14.18 2.15
CA ASP A 150 1.20 -13.25 1.62
C ASP A 150 0.42 -12.57 2.78
N GLU A 151 -0.26 -11.46 2.50
CA GLU A 151 -1.23 -10.89 3.41
C GLU A 151 -2.59 -11.57 3.29
N PHE A 152 -3.26 -11.75 4.43
CA PHE A 152 -4.63 -12.19 4.49
C PHE A 152 -5.57 -11.01 4.77
N THR A 153 -5.41 -9.96 3.96
CA THR A 153 -6.14 -8.70 4.05
C THR A 153 -7.24 -8.68 3.00
N GLU A 154 -8.50 -8.68 3.43
CA GLU A 154 -9.67 -8.69 2.56
C GLU A 154 -10.34 -7.32 2.48
N PHE A 155 -11.02 -7.09 1.34
CA PHE A 155 -11.88 -5.95 1.04
C PHE A 155 -13.14 -6.49 0.35
N ASP A 156 -14.20 -6.72 1.11
CA ASP A 156 -15.49 -7.23 0.61
C ASP A 156 -16.41 -6.05 0.30
N ILE A 157 -16.44 -5.63 -0.96
CA ILE A 157 -17.17 -4.42 -1.37
C ILE A 157 -18.67 -4.76 -1.43
N ALA A 158 -19.46 -4.20 -0.51
CA ALA A 158 -20.86 -4.54 -0.35
C ALA A 158 -21.77 -4.03 -1.47
N PRO A 159 -21.67 -2.77 -1.95
CA PRO A 159 -22.50 -2.29 -3.05
C PRO A 159 -21.95 -2.72 -4.42
N LYS A 160 -22.83 -2.83 -5.42
CA LYS A 160 -22.42 -2.99 -6.81
C LYS A 160 -21.84 -1.69 -7.37
N GLY A 161 -21.13 -1.83 -8.51
CA GLY A 161 -20.56 -0.67 -9.18
C GLY A 161 -19.65 -1.07 -10.34
N THR A 162 -18.97 -0.06 -10.87
CA THR A 162 -18.00 -0.15 -11.97
C THR A 162 -16.60 0.13 -11.44
N ALA A 163 -15.61 -0.60 -11.94
CA ALA A 163 -14.20 -0.42 -11.63
C ALA A 163 -13.40 -0.01 -12.88
N TRP A 164 -12.46 0.92 -12.69
CA TRP A 164 -11.40 1.27 -13.66
C TRP A 164 -10.08 0.76 -13.11
N TRP A 165 -9.43 -0.14 -13.87
CA TRP A 165 -8.28 -0.89 -13.38
C TRP A 165 -7.36 -1.33 -14.52
N ILE A 166 -6.12 -1.63 -14.17
CA ILE A 166 -5.17 -2.31 -15.06
C ILE A 166 -4.85 -3.70 -14.52
N PRO A 167 -4.63 -4.71 -15.42
CA PRO A 167 -4.27 -6.07 -15.01
C PRO A 167 -3.00 -6.09 -14.16
N GLY A 168 -3.08 -6.74 -13.00
CA GLY A 168 -1.96 -7.03 -12.11
C GLY A 168 -1.44 -8.45 -12.33
N GLY A 169 -0.31 -8.79 -11.68
CA GLY A 169 0.29 -10.13 -11.72
C GLY A 169 1.66 -10.14 -12.38
N GLU A 170 1.96 -9.21 -13.28
CA GLU A 170 3.30 -8.97 -13.80
C GLU A 170 3.99 -7.92 -12.93
N TRP A 171 4.97 -8.35 -12.14
CA TRP A 171 5.62 -7.53 -11.11
C TRP A 171 6.46 -6.38 -11.68
N ASN A 172 6.83 -6.44 -12.94
CA ASN A 172 7.75 -5.50 -13.61
C ASN A 172 7.08 -4.60 -14.65
N ARG A 173 5.75 -4.60 -14.74
CA ARG A 173 5.04 -3.79 -15.74
C ARG A 173 3.77 -3.16 -15.19
N TYR A 174 3.63 -1.85 -15.49
CA TYR A 174 2.44 -1.05 -15.24
C TYR A 174 1.82 -0.49 -16.54
N GLU A 175 2.49 -0.61 -17.67
CA GLU A 175 2.05 -0.11 -18.97
C GLU A 175 0.99 -1.06 -19.56
N GLN A 176 -0.19 -1.02 -18.94
CA GLN A 176 -1.34 -1.81 -19.34
C GLN A 176 -2.48 -0.90 -19.78
N VAL A 177 -3.34 -1.39 -20.65
CA VAL A 177 -4.56 -0.67 -21.06
C VAL A 177 -5.58 -0.74 -19.92
N TYR A 178 -6.13 0.42 -19.53
CA TYR A 178 -7.20 0.48 -18.56
C TYR A 178 -8.43 -0.28 -19.03
N GLN A 179 -9.03 -1.02 -18.11
CA GLN A 179 -10.27 -1.73 -18.29
C GLN A 179 -11.37 -1.06 -17.47
N GLU A 180 -12.58 -1.00 -18.01
CA GLU A 180 -13.79 -0.61 -17.34
C GLU A 180 -14.71 -1.80 -17.28
N THR A 181 -15.01 -2.29 -16.07
CA THR A 181 -15.81 -3.50 -15.87
C THR A 181 -16.68 -3.36 -14.62
N PRO A 182 -17.74 -4.19 -14.47
CA PRO A 182 -18.33 -4.41 -13.15
C PRO A 182 -17.27 -4.85 -12.13
N ILE A 183 -17.45 -4.47 -10.86
CA ILE A 183 -16.48 -4.78 -9.79
C ILE A 183 -16.24 -6.29 -9.68
N ASP A 184 -17.29 -7.11 -9.81
CA ASP A 184 -17.21 -8.57 -9.76
C ASP A 184 -16.56 -9.24 -10.98
N ALA A 185 -16.25 -8.45 -12.02
CA ALA A 185 -15.51 -8.92 -13.21
C ALA A 185 -13.99 -8.64 -13.12
N VAL A 186 -13.55 -7.83 -12.17
CA VAL A 186 -12.12 -7.58 -11.94
C VAL A 186 -11.43 -8.86 -11.50
N ALA A 187 -10.35 -9.27 -12.15
CA ALA A 187 -9.61 -10.49 -11.79
C ALA A 187 -8.51 -10.23 -10.78
N THR A 188 -7.41 -9.65 -11.23
CA THR A 188 -6.30 -9.16 -10.40
C THR A 188 -5.94 -7.79 -10.92
N ALA A 189 -5.94 -6.80 -10.06
CA ALA A 189 -5.67 -5.41 -10.41
C ALA A 189 -4.42 -4.88 -9.72
N HIS A 190 -3.65 -4.06 -10.41
CA HIS A 190 -2.72 -3.15 -9.77
C HIS A 190 -3.47 -2.13 -8.91
N THR A 191 -2.79 -1.55 -7.92
CA THR A 191 -3.25 -0.37 -7.21
C THR A 191 -2.48 0.87 -7.69
N PRO A 192 -3.11 2.05 -7.79
CA PRO A 192 -4.48 2.33 -7.39
C PRO A 192 -5.53 1.71 -8.32
N ILE A 193 -6.64 1.26 -7.76
CA ILE A 193 -7.85 0.89 -8.49
C ILE A 193 -8.98 1.83 -8.09
N THR A 194 -9.70 2.35 -9.07
CA THR A 194 -10.82 3.27 -8.84
C THR A 194 -12.15 2.56 -9.09
N MET A 195 -13.11 2.79 -8.23
CA MET A 195 -14.46 2.24 -8.33
C MET A 195 -15.50 3.34 -8.16
N ARG A 196 -16.60 3.24 -8.89
CA ARG A 196 -17.81 4.03 -8.68
C ARG A 196 -18.95 3.09 -8.36
N LEU A 197 -19.51 3.24 -7.19
CA LEU A 197 -20.65 2.45 -6.73
C LEU A 197 -21.95 2.95 -7.41
N ASP A 198 -22.99 2.13 -7.44
CA ASP A 198 -24.27 2.45 -8.10
C ASP A 198 -24.97 3.67 -7.48
N ASP A 199 -24.68 4.01 -6.22
CA ASP A 199 -25.19 5.19 -5.54
C ASP A 199 -24.37 6.47 -5.81
N GLY A 200 -23.36 6.39 -6.65
CA GLY A 200 -22.48 7.50 -7.03
C GLY A 200 -21.25 7.66 -6.13
N THR A 201 -21.12 6.91 -5.03
CA THR A 201 -19.93 6.97 -4.18
C THR A 201 -18.71 6.47 -4.95
N HIS A 202 -17.60 7.21 -4.89
CA HIS A 202 -16.33 6.84 -5.49
C HIS A 202 -15.36 6.30 -4.45
N LEU A 203 -14.64 5.24 -4.79
CA LEU A 203 -13.62 4.61 -3.97
C LEU A 203 -12.31 4.51 -4.76
N ALA A 204 -11.18 4.72 -4.10
CA ALA A 204 -9.87 4.38 -4.66
C ALA A 204 -9.06 3.60 -3.62
N PHE A 205 -8.58 2.41 -4.00
CA PHE A 205 -7.76 1.55 -3.14
C PHE A 205 -6.29 1.71 -3.53
N HIS A 206 -5.48 1.97 -2.55
CA HIS A 206 -4.03 2.13 -2.75
C HIS A 206 -3.26 1.77 -1.46
N GLU A 207 -2.00 2.19 -1.41
CA GLU A 207 -1.11 2.03 -0.27
C GLU A 207 -0.27 3.29 -0.04
N ALA A 208 0.16 3.51 1.19
CA ALA A 208 1.06 4.59 1.55
C ALA A 208 2.21 4.08 2.42
N ALA A 209 3.31 4.82 2.48
CA ALA A 209 4.53 4.45 3.19
C ALA A 209 5.04 3.05 2.79
N LEU A 210 5.10 2.78 1.48
CA LEU A 210 5.67 1.56 0.93
C LEU A 210 7.20 1.61 1.06
N VAL A 211 7.70 1.28 2.24
CA VAL A 211 9.12 1.30 2.58
C VAL A 211 9.54 -0.08 3.06
N ASP A 212 10.53 -0.66 2.40
CA ASP A 212 11.11 -1.97 2.71
C ASP A 212 10.05 -3.06 2.92
N TYR A 213 9.11 -3.11 2.00
CA TYR A 213 7.98 -4.04 1.97
C TYR A 213 7.54 -4.31 0.53
N SER A 214 6.81 -5.40 0.30
CA SER A 214 6.30 -5.75 -1.03
C SER A 214 5.05 -4.94 -1.38
N GLY A 215 4.97 -4.46 -2.62
CA GLY A 215 3.79 -3.77 -3.15
C GLY A 215 2.56 -4.67 -3.24
N MET A 216 1.38 -4.07 -3.12
CA MET A 216 0.09 -4.75 -3.09
C MET A 216 -0.59 -4.74 -4.45
N TRP A 217 -1.12 -5.89 -4.84
CA TRP A 217 -2.19 -6.05 -5.82
C TRP A 217 -3.50 -6.41 -5.14
N LEU A 218 -4.62 -6.18 -5.79
CA LEU A 218 -5.92 -6.68 -5.35
C LEU A 218 -6.36 -7.82 -6.26
N LYS A 219 -6.45 -9.03 -5.70
CA LYS A 219 -6.93 -10.22 -6.38
C LYS A 219 -8.34 -10.55 -5.92
N ARG A 220 -9.27 -10.70 -6.85
CA ARG A 220 -10.62 -11.13 -6.54
C ARG A 220 -10.61 -12.56 -5.99
N ALA A 221 -11.23 -12.75 -4.84
CA ALA A 221 -11.39 -14.04 -4.20
C ALA A 221 -12.76 -14.66 -4.56
N GLU A 222 -13.85 -13.88 -4.39
CA GLU A 222 -15.22 -14.32 -4.59
C GLU A 222 -16.13 -13.10 -4.75
N GLY A 223 -17.08 -13.11 -5.67
CA GLY A 223 -18.00 -11.99 -5.89
C GLY A 223 -17.27 -10.66 -6.04
N GLN A 224 -17.55 -9.70 -5.17
CA GLN A 224 -16.87 -8.41 -5.07
C GLN A 224 -15.83 -8.35 -3.93
N LYS A 225 -15.47 -9.49 -3.37
CA LYS A 225 -14.45 -9.62 -2.35
C LYS A 225 -13.07 -9.71 -2.99
N PHE A 226 -12.20 -8.79 -2.62
CA PHE A 226 -10.79 -8.78 -3.00
C PHE A 226 -9.91 -9.16 -1.81
N ARG A 227 -8.74 -9.67 -2.11
CA ARG A 227 -7.67 -9.89 -1.15
C ARG A 227 -6.39 -9.23 -1.64
N ALA A 228 -5.68 -8.60 -0.72
CA ALA A 228 -4.33 -8.15 -0.97
C ALA A 228 -3.45 -9.34 -1.36
N THR A 229 -2.69 -9.18 -2.40
CA THR A 229 -1.67 -10.12 -2.85
C THR A 229 -0.39 -9.34 -3.05
N LEU A 230 0.69 -9.79 -2.41
CA LEU A 230 1.97 -9.11 -2.45
C LEU A 230 2.75 -9.47 -3.71
N SER A 231 3.50 -8.53 -4.25
CA SER A 231 4.42 -8.77 -5.36
C SER A 231 5.42 -9.87 -4.99
N PRO A 232 5.77 -10.77 -5.92
CA PRO A 232 6.64 -11.91 -5.64
C PRO A 232 8.07 -11.46 -5.34
N SER A 233 8.78 -12.27 -4.55
CA SER A 233 10.22 -12.19 -4.37
C SER A 233 10.91 -13.29 -5.18
N SER A 234 12.11 -13.04 -5.67
CA SER A 234 12.96 -14.06 -6.32
C SER A 234 13.50 -15.12 -5.33
N ARG A 235 13.36 -14.91 -4.02
CA ARG A 235 14.02 -15.70 -2.98
C ARG A 235 13.07 -16.29 -1.92
N GLY A 236 11.86 -16.67 -2.29
CA GLY A 236 10.92 -17.36 -1.38
C GLY A 236 9.89 -16.42 -0.76
N PRO A 237 9.92 -16.11 0.56
CA PRO A 237 8.92 -15.23 1.16
C PRO A 237 8.86 -13.87 0.48
N ARG A 238 7.66 -13.31 0.31
CA ARG A 238 7.48 -12.00 -0.33
C ARG A 238 8.02 -10.85 0.51
N VAL A 239 8.01 -11.04 1.83
CA VAL A 239 8.60 -10.11 2.80
C VAL A 239 9.34 -10.89 3.87
N VAL A 240 10.53 -10.41 4.24
CA VAL A 240 11.31 -10.89 5.40
C VAL A 240 11.69 -9.67 6.23
N ARG A 241 11.13 -9.55 7.43
CA ARG A 241 11.34 -8.42 8.33
C ARG A 241 11.59 -8.88 9.75
N ASP A 242 12.59 -8.29 10.39
CA ASP A 242 12.79 -8.45 11.83
C ASP A 242 11.79 -7.58 12.60
N LEU A 243 11.33 -8.10 13.76
CA LEU A 243 10.45 -7.37 14.66
C LEU A 243 11.28 -6.41 15.54
N PRO A 244 10.73 -5.25 15.94
CA PRO A 244 9.41 -4.76 15.57
C PRO A 244 9.38 -4.10 14.19
N PHE A 245 8.26 -4.19 13.48
CA PHE A 245 8.06 -3.43 12.25
C PHE A 245 6.57 -3.11 12.02
N ALA A 246 6.32 -2.12 11.15
CA ALA A 246 5.01 -1.82 10.62
C ALA A 246 4.97 -2.08 9.10
N THR A 247 3.81 -2.53 8.61
CA THR A 247 3.58 -2.65 7.16
C THR A 247 3.30 -1.27 6.54
N PRO A 248 3.31 -1.14 5.21
CA PRO A 248 2.66 -0.01 4.55
C PRO A 248 1.20 0.11 4.97
N TRP A 249 0.65 1.32 4.83
CA TRP A 249 -0.77 1.55 5.00
C TRP A 249 -1.54 1.00 3.80
N ARG A 250 -2.65 0.34 4.07
CA ARG A 250 -3.68 0.01 3.08
C ARG A 250 -4.70 1.13 3.12
N THR A 251 -4.95 1.80 1.99
CA THR A 251 -5.76 3.01 1.95
C THR A 251 -7.01 2.83 1.11
N ILE A 252 -8.09 3.49 1.52
CA ILE A 252 -9.32 3.64 0.75
C ILE A 252 -9.69 5.11 0.80
N ARG A 253 -9.56 5.83 -0.32
CA ARG A 253 -10.18 7.15 -0.49
C ARG A 253 -11.65 6.96 -0.77
N ILE A 254 -12.49 7.85 -0.23
CA ILE A 254 -13.94 7.78 -0.34
C ILE A 254 -14.47 9.19 -0.64
N SER A 255 -15.19 9.34 -1.74
CA SER A 255 -15.72 10.63 -2.16
C SER A 255 -17.12 10.50 -2.75
N ASP A 256 -17.86 11.62 -2.82
CA ASP A 256 -19.15 11.70 -3.52
C ASP A 256 -18.97 11.80 -5.05
N ASP A 257 -17.78 12.16 -5.52
CA ASP A 257 -17.43 12.27 -6.94
C ASP A 257 -15.95 11.93 -7.22
N ALA A 258 -15.58 11.92 -8.49
CA ALA A 258 -14.21 11.61 -8.91
C ALA A 258 -13.21 12.72 -8.54
N ALA A 259 -13.64 13.97 -8.47
CA ALA A 259 -12.78 15.11 -8.13
C ALA A 259 -12.26 14.99 -6.69
N GLY A 260 -13.12 14.60 -5.74
CA GLY A 260 -12.72 14.40 -4.35
C GLY A 260 -11.68 13.29 -4.16
N LEU A 261 -11.59 12.30 -5.06
CA LEU A 261 -10.50 11.32 -5.02
C LEU A 261 -9.13 11.96 -5.36
N VAL A 262 -9.13 12.95 -6.27
CA VAL A 262 -7.91 13.68 -6.65
C VAL A 262 -7.51 14.70 -5.58
N GLU A 263 -8.50 15.30 -4.93
CA GLU A 263 -8.28 16.32 -3.89
C GLU A 263 -7.86 15.74 -2.54
N SER A 264 -7.99 14.44 -2.32
CA SER A 264 -7.65 13.77 -1.06
C SER A 264 -6.16 13.86 -0.73
N ASP A 265 -5.85 14.23 0.50
CA ASP A 265 -4.50 14.24 1.07
C ASP A 265 -4.19 12.99 1.92
N LEU A 266 -5.03 11.96 1.83
CA LEU A 266 -4.98 10.79 2.71
C LEU A 266 -3.59 10.12 2.71
N GLU A 267 -3.06 9.79 1.53
CA GLU A 267 -1.74 9.16 1.45
C GLU A 267 -0.60 10.10 1.86
N LEU A 268 -0.74 11.42 1.64
CA LEU A 268 0.26 12.38 2.12
C LEU A 268 0.37 12.35 3.64
N ASN A 269 -0.77 12.27 4.34
CA ASN A 269 -0.84 12.22 5.80
C ASN A 269 -0.45 10.87 6.41
N LEU A 270 -0.40 9.81 5.60
CA LEU A 270 -0.02 8.46 6.04
C LEU A 270 1.45 8.12 5.74
N ASN A 271 2.16 8.96 5.00
CA ASN A 271 3.59 8.83 4.80
C ASN A 271 4.37 9.49 5.94
N GLU A 272 5.59 8.99 6.19
CA GLU A 272 6.47 9.54 7.19
C GLU A 272 6.93 10.97 6.81
N PRO A 273 7.19 11.83 7.77
CA PRO A 273 7.76 13.14 7.51
C PRO A 273 9.09 13.09 6.75
N ASN A 274 9.42 14.17 6.06
CA ASN A 274 10.70 14.34 5.39
C ASN A 274 11.88 14.10 6.36
N LYS A 275 12.77 13.17 6.00
CA LYS A 275 13.97 12.81 6.78
C LYS A 275 15.26 13.45 6.26
N LEU A 276 15.20 14.14 5.11
CA LEU A 276 16.38 14.80 4.51
C LEU A 276 16.67 16.17 5.13
N GLY A 277 15.71 16.73 5.89
CA GLY A 277 15.85 18.10 6.42
C GLY A 277 15.60 19.15 5.34
N ASP A 278 16.58 20.03 5.09
CA ASP A 278 16.47 21.03 4.04
C ASP A 278 16.52 20.40 2.65
N VAL A 279 15.46 20.61 1.87
CA VAL A 279 15.32 20.13 0.48
C VAL A 279 15.30 21.27 -0.54
N SER A 280 15.71 22.49 -0.14
CA SER A 280 15.75 23.68 -1.02
C SER A 280 16.75 23.55 -2.16
N TRP A 281 17.68 22.60 -2.06
CA TRP A 281 18.72 22.32 -3.06
C TRP A 281 18.16 21.70 -4.33
N PHE A 282 16.97 21.10 -4.34
CA PHE A 282 16.36 20.61 -5.55
C PHE A 282 14.94 21.20 -5.75
N LYS A 283 14.55 21.36 -7.01
CA LYS A 283 13.27 21.94 -7.42
C LYS A 283 12.66 21.09 -8.51
N PRO A 284 11.33 20.94 -8.54
CA PRO A 284 10.64 20.40 -9.71
C PRO A 284 11.00 21.20 -10.93
N MET A 285 11.32 20.53 -12.03
CA MET A 285 11.76 21.18 -13.26
C MET A 285 11.28 20.45 -14.50
N LYS A 286 11.24 21.15 -15.63
CA LYS A 286 11.16 20.52 -16.94
C LYS A 286 12.55 20.07 -17.34
N TYR A 287 12.65 18.85 -17.82
CA TYR A 287 13.90 18.31 -18.38
C TYR A 287 13.67 17.70 -19.76
N VAL A 288 14.72 17.52 -20.53
CA VAL A 288 14.72 16.82 -21.80
C VAL A 288 15.56 15.56 -21.68
N GLY A 289 15.15 14.48 -22.32
CA GLY A 289 15.85 13.19 -22.30
C GLY A 289 16.11 12.67 -23.69
N ILE A 290 17.05 11.72 -23.80
CA ILE A 290 17.40 11.04 -25.05
C ILE A 290 16.55 9.79 -25.31
N TRP A 291 15.75 9.36 -24.32
CA TRP A 291 14.99 8.11 -24.31
C TRP A 291 14.11 7.90 -25.55
N TRP A 292 13.50 8.98 -26.08
CA TRP A 292 12.61 8.86 -27.24
C TRP A 292 13.33 8.38 -28.50
N GLY A 293 14.60 8.74 -28.68
CA GLY A 293 15.41 8.24 -29.77
C GLY A 293 15.66 6.73 -29.70
N MET A 294 15.76 6.17 -28.49
CA MET A 294 15.84 4.72 -28.27
C MET A 294 14.54 4.03 -28.60
N ILE A 295 13.40 4.55 -28.13
CA ILE A 295 12.07 3.99 -28.41
C ILE A 295 11.77 3.98 -29.92
N ARG A 296 12.19 5.00 -30.64
CA ARG A 296 12.02 5.06 -32.11
C ARG A 296 13.00 4.14 -32.88
N GLY A 297 14.02 3.59 -32.20
CA GLY A 297 15.06 2.78 -32.82
C GLY A 297 16.10 3.58 -33.60
N ASP A 298 16.10 4.91 -33.50
CA ASP A 298 17.14 5.78 -34.06
C ASP A 298 18.47 5.55 -33.31
N TRP A 299 18.38 5.32 -32.01
CA TRP A 299 19.48 5.05 -31.09
C TRP A 299 19.26 3.73 -30.30
N SER A 300 20.28 3.31 -29.56
CA SER A 300 20.24 2.15 -28.65
C SER A 300 20.72 2.52 -27.25
N TRP A 301 20.23 1.78 -26.23
CA TRP A 301 20.79 1.85 -24.87
C TRP A 301 22.16 1.16 -24.79
N ALA A 302 22.32 0.08 -25.56
CA ALA A 302 23.54 -0.69 -25.59
C ALA A 302 24.64 0.03 -26.38
N GLU A 303 25.89 -0.24 -26.00
CA GLU A 303 27.10 0.21 -26.73
C GLU A 303 27.06 -0.22 -28.19
N GLY A 304 27.64 0.59 -29.06
CA GLY A 304 27.74 0.31 -30.48
C GLY A 304 27.48 1.53 -31.38
N PRO A 305 27.36 1.33 -32.69
CA PRO A 305 27.26 2.43 -33.67
C PRO A 305 26.03 3.32 -33.50
N LYS A 306 24.97 2.80 -32.86
CA LYS A 306 23.73 3.52 -32.55
C LYS A 306 23.63 3.98 -31.10
N HIS A 307 24.67 3.85 -30.28
CA HIS A 307 24.61 4.20 -28.88
C HIS A 307 24.11 5.64 -28.68
N GLY A 308 23.02 5.79 -27.92
CA GLY A 308 22.35 7.06 -27.67
C GLY A 308 23.07 7.93 -26.66
N ALA A 309 23.63 7.30 -25.62
CA ALA A 309 24.22 7.98 -24.46
C ALA A 309 25.74 8.22 -24.69
N THR A 310 26.10 8.92 -25.75
CA THR A 310 27.49 9.33 -25.96
C THR A 310 27.77 10.72 -25.36
N THR A 311 29.01 11.02 -25.03
CA THR A 311 29.46 12.34 -24.56
C THR A 311 28.98 13.47 -25.48
N GLU A 312 29.20 13.33 -26.78
CA GLU A 312 28.85 14.35 -27.78
C GLU A 312 27.34 14.60 -27.83
N ARG A 313 26.56 13.51 -27.90
CA ARG A 313 25.10 13.60 -27.97
C ARG A 313 24.50 14.19 -26.72
N THR A 314 25.07 13.85 -25.57
CA THR A 314 24.65 14.41 -24.29
C THR A 314 24.94 15.91 -24.23
N LYS A 315 26.11 16.36 -24.65
CA LYS A 315 26.43 17.81 -24.74
C LYS A 315 25.47 18.54 -25.67
N ALA A 316 25.18 17.98 -26.84
CA ALA A 316 24.21 18.57 -27.78
C ALA A 316 22.79 18.66 -27.14
N THR A 317 22.41 17.68 -26.31
CA THR A 317 21.15 17.72 -25.58
C THR A 317 21.16 18.77 -24.47
N ILE A 318 22.29 18.96 -23.78
CA ILE A 318 22.50 20.04 -22.80
C ILE A 318 22.36 21.41 -23.48
N ASP A 319 22.99 21.61 -24.65
CA ASP A 319 22.86 22.86 -25.43
C ASP A 319 21.40 23.14 -25.81
N PHE A 320 20.68 22.11 -26.24
CA PHE A 320 19.26 22.23 -26.53
C PHE A 320 18.45 22.59 -25.27
N ALA A 321 18.72 21.92 -24.13
CA ALA A 321 18.06 22.20 -22.86
C ALA A 321 18.28 23.65 -22.43
N ALA A 322 19.53 24.12 -22.45
CA ALA A 322 19.92 25.48 -22.10
C ALA A 322 19.23 26.52 -22.98
N LYS A 323 19.27 26.31 -24.30
CA LYS A 323 18.65 27.19 -25.30
C LYS A 323 17.13 27.34 -25.10
N HIS A 324 16.45 26.29 -24.66
CA HIS A 324 14.99 26.23 -24.55
C HIS A 324 14.47 26.35 -23.11
N GLY A 325 15.34 26.66 -22.13
CA GLY A 325 14.96 26.91 -20.76
C GLY A 325 14.53 25.68 -19.97
N PHE A 326 15.04 24.48 -20.34
CA PHE A 326 14.92 23.28 -19.53
C PHE A 326 15.93 23.29 -18.38
N GLY A 327 15.52 22.82 -17.21
CA GLY A 327 16.36 22.80 -16.02
C GLY A 327 17.29 21.59 -15.90
N GLY A 328 17.12 20.57 -16.75
CA GLY A 328 17.90 19.35 -16.68
C GLY A 328 17.87 18.51 -17.96
N VAL A 329 18.77 17.53 -17.99
CA VAL A 329 18.89 16.51 -19.04
C VAL A 329 18.91 15.13 -18.38
N LEU A 330 18.10 14.21 -18.88
CA LEU A 330 18.10 12.81 -18.49
C LEU A 330 18.79 11.96 -19.57
N VAL A 331 19.79 11.20 -19.17
CA VAL A 331 20.56 10.32 -20.07
C VAL A 331 20.50 8.89 -19.56
N GLU A 332 19.87 8.01 -20.32
CA GLU A 332 19.87 6.57 -20.07
C GLU A 332 20.91 5.88 -20.96
N GLY A 333 21.52 4.81 -20.50
CA GLY A 333 22.51 4.05 -21.27
C GLY A 333 23.96 4.54 -21.10
N TRP A 334 24.22 5.58 -20.29
CA TRP A 334 25.56 6.13 -20.06
C TRP A 334 26.50 5.18 -19.30
N ASN A 335 25.92 4.28 -18.50
CA ASN A 335 26.64 3.38 -17.60
C ASN A 335 26.67 1.95 -18.15
N LYS A 336 27.62 1.13 -17.68
CA LYS A 336 27.72 -0.29 -18.03
C LYS A 336 26.48 -1.07 -17.57
N GLY A 337 26.10 -2.11 -18.34
CA GLY A 337 25.04 -3.06 -18.01
C GLY A 337 23.87 -3.08 -18.99
N TRP A 338 23.83 -2.23 -20.00
CA TRP A 338 22.74 -2.16 -20.98
C TRP A 338 22.89 -3.12 -22.16
N ASN A 339 24.02 -3.86 -22.23
CA ASN A 339 24.27 -4.80 -23.31
C ASN A 339 23.50 -6.10 -23.08
N GLY A 340 22.83 -6.62 -24.11
CA GLY A 340 22.13 -7.89 -24.07
C GLY A 340 20.79 -7.85 -23.30
N ASN A 341 20.51 -8.91 -22.57
CA ASN A 341 19.27 -9.05 -21.79
C ASN A 341 19.41 -8.46 -20.39
N TRP A 342 19.32 -7.14 -20.27
CA TRP A 342 19.44 -6.42 -19.01
C TRP A 342 18.33 -6.78 -17.97
N PHE A 343 17.17 -7.31 -18.41
CA PHE A 343 16.17 -7.87 -17.50
C PHE A 343 16.65 -9.13 -16.77
N GLY A 344 17.47 -9.95 -17.42
CA GLY A 344 18.03 -11.15 -16.84
C GLY A 344 19.34 -10.93 -16.10
N HIS A 345 20.01 -9.80 -16.36
CA HIS A 345 21.37 -9.50 -15.89
C HIS A 345 21.43 -8.13 -15.19
N GLY A 346 20.45 -7.86 -14.33
CA GLY A 346 20.41 -6.59 -13.58
C GLY A 346 21.59 -6.41 -12.61
N ASP A 347 22.30 -7.48 -12.26
CA ASP A 347 23.52 -7.50 -11.46
C ASP A 347 24.78 -7.02 -12.22
N GLU A 348 24.72 -6.92 -13.55
CA GLU A 348 25.78 -6.37 -14.39
C GLU A 348 25.76 -4.83 -14.45
N PHE A 349 24.67 -4.18 -14.00
CA PHE A 349 24.59 -2.73 -13.96
C PHE A 349 25.59 -2.12 -12.99
N SER A 350 26.40 -1.19 -13.51
CA SER A 350 27.24 -0.33 -12.67
C SER A 350 26.64 1.08 -12.61
N PHE A 351 26.43 1.61 -11.42
CA PHE A 351 25.98 2.99 -11.23
C PHE A 351 27.13 3.99 -11.09
N THR A 352 28.38 3.53 -11.25
CA THR A 352 29.60 4.33 -11.10
C THR A 352 30.53 4.27 -12.32
N GLU A 353 30.35 3.26 -13.19
CA GLU A 353 31.18 3.07 -14.38
C GLU A 353 30.45 3.46 -15.64
N ALA A 354 31.01 4.43 -16.37
CA ALA A 354 30.50 4.84 -17.67
C ALA A 354 30.87 3.85 -18.77
N THR A 355 30.12 3.87 -19.87
CA THR A 355 30.50 3.21 -21.12
C THR A 355 31.73 3.91 -21.72
N PRO A 356 32.53 3.24 -22.59
CA PRO A 356 33.77 3.80 -23.12
C PRO A 356 33.61 5.11 -23.91
N ASP A 357 32.44 5.36 -24.49
CA ASP A 357 32.10 6.55 -25.30
C ASP A 357 31.36 7.64 -24.49
N PHE A 358 31.26 7.46 -23.15
CA PHE A 358 30.65 8.43 -22.24
C PHE A 358 31.66 8.90 -21.19
N ASP A 359 32.11 10.14 -21.31
CA ASP A 359 32.96 10.79 -20.29
C ASP A 359 32.08 11.56 -19.31
N LEU A 360 31.78 10.91 -18.16
CA LEU A 360 30.92 11.47 -17.10
C LEU A 360 31.46 12.80 -16.59
N LYS A 361 32.81 12.92 -16.43
CA LYS A 361 33.42 14.15 -15.95
C LYS A 361 33.27 15.27 -16.95
N ALA A 362 33.56 15.00 -18.23
CA ALA A 362 33.43 16.00 -19.29
C ALA A 362 31.99 16.48 -19.50
N VAL A 363 31.00 15.62 -19.24
CA VAL A 363 29.56 15.98 -19.32
C VAL A 363 29.15 16.83 -18.12
N THR A 364 29.59 16.44 -16.91
CA THR A 364 29.22 17.17 -15.67
C THR A 364 29.94 18.52 -15.55
N ASP A 365 31.14 18.65 -16.09
CA ASP A 365 31.86 19.92 -16.14
C ASP A 365 31.24 20.88 -17.19
N TYR A 366 30.68 20.33 -18.29
CA TYR A 366 30.01 21.08 -19.34
C TYR A 366 28.69 21.69 -18.90
#